data_df74fd1a2c0cb8ee752f8671704c8403
#
_entry.id   df74fd1a2c0cb8ee752f8671704c8403
#
_cell.length_a   1.000
_cell.length_b   1.000
_cell.length_c   1.000
_cell.angle_alpha   90.00
_cell.angle_beta   90.00
_cell.angle_gamma   90.00
#
_symmetry.space_group_name_H-M   'P 1'
#
loop_
_entity.id
_entity.type
_entity.pdbx_description
1 polymer ?
#
loop_
_entity_poly.entity_id
_entity_poly.type
_entity_poly.pdbx_seq_one_letter_code
_entity_poly.pdbx_strand_id
1 'polypeptide(L)'
;MAVSVDIEKKLHGFTLKVKLESDGSPMGILGASGSGKSMTLRCIAGIQTPDSGRIVVNDKVLFDSEKKINLKPQERKVGYLFQNYALFPTMTVEKNIACGYRGDKKQLKAKVADYIERYQLNGLEKRYPGQLSGGQKQRVAIARALVAKPAIVLA
;
A
#
# COMPACT_ATOMS: atom_id res chain seq x y z
N MET A 1 -16.86 -3.96 -4.17
CA MET A 1 -15.67 -3.13 -3.87
C MET A 1 -15.15 -2.63 -5.22
N ALA A 2 -15.10 -1.33 -5.46
CA ALA A 2 -14.79 -0.80 -6.78
C ALA A 2 -13.61 0.19 -6.72
N VAL A 3 -12.79 0.18 -7.75
CA VAL A 3 -11.69 1.14 -7.96
C VAL A 3 -11.90 1.79 -9.32
N SER A 4 -11.92 3.11 -9.36
CA SER A 4 -11.95 3.90 -10.61
C SER A 4 -10.81 4.91 -10.57
N VAL A 5 -9.99 4.88 -11.58
CA VAL A 5 -8.83 5.77 -11.76
C VAL A 5 -8.87 6.34 -13.17
N ASP A 6 -8.90 7.64 -13.28
CA ASP A 6 -8.76 8.38 -14.53
C ASP A 6 -7.86 9.59 -14.26
N ILE A 7 -6.58 9.47 -14.56
CA ILE A 7 -5.58 10.47 -14.17
C ILE A 7 -4.55 10.71 -15.27
N GLU A 8 -3.99 11.92 -15.25
CA GLU A 8 -2.80 12.28 -16.01
C GLU A 8 -1.67 12.70 -15.07
N LYS A 9 -0.44 12.31 -15.40
CA LYS A 9 0.79 12.70 -14.70
C LYS A 9 1.89 12.96 -15.70
N LYS A 10 2.38 14.20 -15.72
CA LYS A 10 3.57 14.57 -16.50
C LYS A 10 4.81 14.01 -15.83
N LEU A 11 5.58 13.25 -16.59
CA LEU A 11 6.86 12.68 -16.18
C LEU A 11 7.96 13.22 -17.11
N HIS A 12 9.22 13.04 -16.71
CA HIS A 12 10.31 13.42 -17.58
C HIS A 12 10.30 12.56 -18.86
N GLY A 13 10.01 13.18 -20.00
CA GLY A 13 9.98 12.53 -21.31
C GLY A 13 8.64 12.02 -21.81
N PHE A 14 7.61 11.87 -20.97
CA PHE A 14 6.27 11.49 -21.41
C PHE A 14 5.16 11.89 -20.40
N THR A 15 3.93 11.87 -20.88
CA THR A 15 2.76 12.05 -20.01
C THR A 15 2.08 10.70 -19.79
N LEU A 16 2.04 10.26 -18.54
CA LEU A 16 1.31 9.09 -18.12
C LEU A 16 -0.19 9.42 -18.13
N LYS A 17 -0.97 8.68 -18.91
CA LYS A 17 -2.44 8.73 -18.91
C LYS A 17 -2.95 7.36 -18.53
N VAL A 18 -3.75 7.28 -17.47
CA VAL A 18 -4.26 6.02 -16.94
C VAL A 18 -5.75 6.11 -16.76
N LYS A 19 -6.46 5.19 -17.41
CA LYS A 19 -7.88 4.95 -17.16
C LYS A 19 -8.06 3.47 -16.85
N LEU A 20 -8.54 3.16 -15.65
CA LEU A 20 -8.81 1.79 -15.21
C LEU A 20 -10.01 1.75 -14.26
N GLU A 21 -10.73 0.65 -14.33
CA GLU A 21 -11.86 0.36 -13.45
C GLU A 21 -11.77 -1.10 -13.01
N SER A 22 -12.08 -1.37 -11.76
CA SER A 22 -12.19 -2.72 -11.19
C SER A 22 -13.46 -2.81 -10.35
N ASP A 23 -14.16 -3.92 -10.49
CA ASP A 23 -15.33 -4.27 -9.67
C ASP A 23 -14.97 -4.85 -8.30
N GLY A 24 -13.68 -4.92 -7.99
CA GLY A 24 -13.14 -5.48 -6.76
C GLY A 24 -12.47 -6.84 -6.95
N SER A 25 -12.46 -7.37 -8.16
CA SER A 25 -11.62 -8.52 -8.52
C SER A 25 -10.15 -8.13 -8.53
N PRO A 26 -9.22 -9.05 -8.24
CA PRO A 26 -7.80 -8.81 -8.42
C PRO A 26 -7.47 -8.35 -9.84
N MET A 27 -6.72 -7.26 -9.98
CA MET A 27 -6.33 -6.69 -11.26
C MET A 27 -4.81 -6.68 -11.40
N GLY A 28 -4.31 -7.15 -12.54
CA GLY A 28 -2.90 -7.04 -12.93
C GLY A 28 -2.68 -5.89 -13.92
N ILE A 29 -1.68 -5.04 -13.65
CA ILE A 29 -1.24 -3.99 -14.58
C ILE A 29 0.00 -4.49 -15.31
N LEU A 30 -0.12 -4.75 -16.61
CA LEU A 30 0.96 -5.21 -17.47
C LEU A 30 1.51 -4.07 -18.33
N GLY A 31 2.78 -4.15 -18.66
CA GLY A 31 3.45 -3.17 -19.52
C GLY A 31 4.97 -3.23 -19.42
N ALA A 32 5.65 -2.63 -20.37
CA ALA A 32 7.10 -2.55 -20.40
C ALA A 32 7.70 -1.85 -19.16
N SER A 33 8.98 -2.06 -18.90
CA SER A 33 9.69 -1.28 -17.88
C SER A 33 9.63 0.21 -18.24
N GLY A 34 9.39 1.06 -17.24
CA GLY A 34 9.25 2.51 -17.47
C GLY A 34 7.87 2.97 -17.97
N SER A 35 6.91 2.07 -18.24
CA SER A 35 5.56 2.46 -18.72
C SER A 35 4.67 3.19 -17.70
N GLY A 36 5.14 3.42 -16.47
CA GLY A 36 4.40 4.15 -15.46
C GLY A 36 3.58 3.30 -14.47
N LYS A 37 3.68 1.95 -14.51
CA LYS A 37 2.93 1.07 -13.59
C LYS A 37 3.10 1.45 -12.12
N SER A 38 4.34 1.54 -11.66
CA SER A 38 4.64 1.92 -10.26
C SER A 38 4.21 3.35 -9.96
N MET A 39 4.24 4.26 -10.93
CA MET A 39 3.76 5.63 -10.77
C MET A 39 2.25 5.64 -10.58
N THR A 40 1.51 4.85 -11.36
CA THR A 40 0.05 4.68 -11.18
C THR A 40 -0.29 4.23 -9.76
N LEU A 41 0.37 3.18 -9.27
CA LEU A 41 0.16 2.68 -7.91
C LEU A 41 0.50 3.73 -6.85
N ARG A 42 1.59 4.49 -7.04
CA ARG A 42 1.97 5.59 -6.13
C ARG A 42 0.96 6.73 -6.14
N CYS A 43 0.36 7.04 -7.29
CA CYS A 43 -0.73 8.02 -7.38
C CYS A 43 -1.96 7.55 -6.61
N ILE A 44 -2.36 6.29 -6.74
CA ILE A 44 -3.50 5.74 -5.99
C ILE A 44 -3.22 5.76 -4.48
N ALA A 45 -2.01 5.40 -4.06
CA ALA A 45 -1.61 5.41 -2.65
C ALA A 45 -1.45 6.83 -2.07
N GLY A 46 -1.39 7.88 -2.91
CA GLY A 46 -1.17 9.28 -2.48
C GLY A 46 0.29 9.60 -2.18
N ILE A 47 1.22 8.73 -2.58
CA ILE A 47 2.67 8.96 -2.48
C ILE A 47 3.12 9.98 -3.54
N GLN A 48 2.43 9.97 -4.68
CA GLN A 48 2.58 10.95 -5.75
C GLN A 48 1.23 11.59 -6.06
N THR A 49 1.24 12.87 -6.42
CA THR A 49 0.02 13.59 -6.79
C THR A 49 -0.10 13.62 -8.31
N PRO A 50 -1.22 13.15 -8.90
CA PRO A 50 -1.52 13.38 -10.32
C PRO A 50 -1.58 14.86 -10.65
N ASP A 51 -1.36 15.22 -11.90
CA ASP A 51 -1.52 16.61 -12.37
C ASP A 51 -2.99 16.94 -12.66
N SER A 52 -3.78 15.94 -13.09
CA SER A 52 -5.22 16.06 -13.30
C SER A 52 -5.93 14.73 -13.18
N GLY A 53 -7.25 14.78 -13.08
CA GLY A 53 -8.13 13.61 -13.09
C GLY A 53 -8.72 13.26 -11.73
N ARG A 54 -9.13 12.00 -11.57
CA ARG A 54 -9.88 11.54 -10.40
C ARG A 54 -9.51 10.11 -10.01
N ILE A 55 -9.47 9.84 -8.69
CA ILE A 55 -9.27 8.52 -8.11
C ILE A 55 -10.37 8.26 -7.08
N VAL A 56 -11.10 7.15 -7.25
CA VAL A 56 -12.16 6.72 -6.34
C VAL A 56 -11.92 5.27 -5.92
N VAL A 57 -12.08 4.99 -4.63
CA VAL A 57 -11.99 3.64 -4.06
C VAL A 57 -13.19 3.43 -3.14
N ASN A 58 -14.04 2.45 -3.44
CA ASN A 58 -15.26 2.15 -2.68
C ASN A 58 -16.10 3.42 -2.41
N ASP A 59 -16.46 4.13 -3.48
CA ASP A 59 -17.24 5.37 -3.46
C ASP A 59 -16.56 6.55 -2.76
N LYS A 60 -15.39 6.33 -2.16
CA LYS A 60 -14.60 7.40 -1.54
C LYS A 60 -13.67 8.04 -2.56
N VAL A 61 -13.82 9.35 -2.78
CA VAL A 61 -12.92 10.14 -3.62
C VAL A 61 -11.60 10.35 -2.87
N LEU A 62 -10.51 9.83 -3.42
CA LEU A 62 -9.16 9.97 -2.87
C LEU A 62 -8.42 11.17 -3.46
N PHE A 63 -8.68 11.43 -4.75
CA PHE A 63 -8.13 12.54 -5.49
C PHE A 63 -9.16 13.04 -6.51
N ASP A 64 -9.27 14.35 -6.66
CA ASP A 64 -10.10 15.00 -7.69
C ASP A 64 -9.52 16.40 -7.95
N SER A 65 -8.97 16.61 -9.14
CA SER A 65 -8.30 17.87 -9.49
C SER A 65 -9.30 19.03 -9.65
N GLU A 66 -10.53 18.77 -10.11
CA GLU A 66 -11.55 19.80 -10.28
C GLU A 66 -12.11 20.25 -8.94
N LYS A 67 -12.37 19.29 -8.04
CA LYS A 67 -12.91 19.56 -6.70
C LYS A 67 -11.83 19.92 -5.68
N LYS A 68 -10.55 19.96 -6.10
CA LYS A 68 -9.38 20.22 -5.23
C LYS A 68 -9.30 19.25 -4.03
N ILE A 69 -9.68 17.98 -4.24
CA ILE A 69 -9.57 16.92 -3.25
C ILE A 69 -8.25 16.19 -3.45
N ASN A 70 -7.45 16.08 -2.40
CA ASN A 70 -6.22 15.27 -2.39
C ASN A 70 -6.00 14.74 -0.97
N LEU A 71 -6.54 13.56 -0.70
CA LEU A 71 -6.37 12.93 0.61
C LEU A 71 -4.93 12.51 0.84
N LYS A 72 -4.43 12.73 2.06
CA LYS A 72 -3.13 12.24 2.48
C LYS A 72 -3.09 10.70 2.45
N PRO A 73 -1.92 10.07 2.25
CA PRO A 73 -1.80 8.61 2.21
C PRO A 73 -2.45 7.92 3.42
N GLN A 74 -2.32 8.50 4.62
CA GLN A 74 -2.88 7.95 5.86
C GLN A 74 -4.41 7.91 5.88
N GLU A 75 -5.08 8.79 5.11
CA GLU A 75 -6.53 8.93 5.03
C GLU A 75 -7.15 8.03 3.94
N ARG A 76 -6.32 7.51 3.03
CA ARG A 76 -6.78 6.73 1.86
C ARG A 76 -7.18 5.30 2.18
N LYS A 77 -6.72 4.74 3.29
CA LYS A 77 -6.90 3.32 3.67
C LYS A 77 -6.40 2.36 2.57
N VAL A 78 -5.28 2.67 1.96
CA VAL A 78 -4.62 1.88 0.93
C VAL A 78 -3.40 1.20 1.53
N GLY A 79 -3.29 -0.12 1.38
CA GLY A 79 -2.07 -0.87 1.67
C GLY A 79 -1.14 -0.79 0.45
N TYR A 80 0.10 -0.36 0.63
CA TYR A 80 1.08 -0.28 -0.44
C TYR A 80 2.32 -1.12 -0.11
N LEU A 81 2.63 -2.07 -0.97
CA LEU A 81 3.83 -2.89 -0.86
C LEU A 81 4.94 -2.31 -1.74
N PHE A 82 6.01 -1.84 -1.12
CA PHE A 82 7.19 -1.36 -1.84
C PHE A 82 8.03 -2.54 -2.37
N GLN A 83 8.66 -2.38 -3.51
CA GLN A 83 9.55 -3.41 -4.11
C GLN A 83 10.70 -3.81 -3.17
N ASN A 84 11.21 -2.88 -2.38
CA ASN A 84 12.25 -3.12 -1.37
C ASN A 84 11.66 -3.41 0.02
N TYR A 85 10.38 -3.74 0.10
CA TYR A 85 9.59 -4.01 1.31
C TYR A 85 9.51 -2.82 2.29
N ALA A 86 10.37 -1.82 2.22
CA ALA A 86 10.43 -0.62 3.05
C ALA A 86 10.22 -0.91 4.56
N LEU A 87 10.83 -1.98 5.06
CA LEU A 87 10.81 -2.27 6.49
C LEU A 87 11.67 -1.26 7.25
N PHE A 88 11.25 -0.90 8.44
CA PHE A 88 12.03 -0.05 9.32
C PHE A 88 13.21 -0.84 9.90
N PRO A 89 14.46 -0.54 9.51
CA PRO A 89 15.62 -1.37 9.86
C PRO A 89 15.93 -1.39 11.35
N THR A 90 15.53 -0.36 12.08
CA THR A 90 15.71 -0.21 13.53
C THR A 90 14.56 -0.78 14.36
N MET A 91 13.57 -1.37 13.73
CA MET A 91 12.43 -2.01 14.38
C MET A 91 12.46 -3.52 14.20
N THR A 92 12.09 -4.26 15.24
CA THR A 92 11.90 -5.71 15.18
C THR A 92 10.70 -6.07 14.28
N VAL A 93 10.53 -7.36 13.95
CA VAL A 93 9.37 -7.87 13.19
C VAL A 93 8.07 -7.44 13.83
N GLU A 94 7.89 -7.70 15.13
CA GLU A 94 6.66 -7.31 15.83
C GLU A 94 6.39 -5.80 15.79
N LYS A 95 7.44 -4.97 15.93
CA LYS A 95 7.32 -3.52 15.88
C LYS A 95 7.00 -3.02 14.46
N ASN A 96 7.59 -3.64 13.44
CA ASN A 96 7.26 -3.35 12.03
C ASN A 96 5.78 -3.63 11.75
N ILE A 97 5.23 -4.74 12.21
CA ILE A 97 3.82 -5.06 12.05
C ILE A 97 2.95 -4.11 12.89
N ALA A 98 3.33 -3.89 14.15
CA ALA A 98 2.60 -3.02 15.07
C ALA A 98 2.42 -1.59 14.55
N CYS A 99 3.43 -1.03 13.86
CA CYS A 99 3.34 0.35 13.32
C CYS A 99 2.31 0.49 12.18
N GLY A 100 1.90 -0.62 11.55
CA GLY A 100 0.79 -0.64 10.58
C GLY A 100 -0.60 -0.62 11.21
N TYR A 101 -0.72 -1.03 12.45
CA TYR A 101 -2.03 -1.17 13.11
C TYR A 101 -2.72 0.19 13.34
N ARG A 102 -4.02 0.25 13.07
CA ARG A 102 -4.87 1.46 13.16
C ARG A 102 -6.13 1.26 14.01
N GLY A 103 -6.17 0.20 14.81
CA GLY A 103 -7.30 -0.11 15.69
C GLY A 103 -7.08 0.31 17.15
N ASP A 104 -7.89 -0.26 18.04
CA ASP A 104 -7.80 -0.03 19.49
C ASP A 104 -6.44 -0.53 20.03
N LYS A 105 -5.72 0.34 20.74
CA LYS A 105 -4.42 0.03 21.35
C LYS A 105 -4.47 -1.17 22.30
N LYS A 106 -5.61 -1.42 22.95
CA LYS A 106 -5.79 -2.59 23.83
C LYS A 106 -5.71 -3.91 23.07
N GLN A 107 -6.08 -3.91 21.79
CA GLN A 107 -6.03 -5.09 20.93
C GLN A 107 -4.73 -5.23 20.14
N LEU A 108 -3.85 -4.23 20.17
CA LEU A 108 -2.62 -4.20 19.37
C LEU A 108 -1.79 -5.47 19.52
N LYS A 109 -1.49 -5.87 20.77
CA LYS A 109 -0.65 -7.05 21.04
C LYS A 109 -1.25 -8.33 20.48
N ALA A 110 -2.55 -8.55 20.71
CA ALA A 110 -3.25 -9.73 20.21
C ALA A 110 -3.31 -9.75 18.67
N LYS A 111 -3.54 -8.59 18.04
CA LYS A 111 -3.57 -8.48 16.59
C LYS A 111 -2.21 -8.71 15.96
N VAL A 112 -1.13 -8.18 16.53
CA VAL A 112 0.23 -8.43 16.06
C VAL A 112 0.56 -9.92 16.15
N ALA A 113 0.22 -10.58 17.27
CA ALA A 113 0.44 -12.02 17.44
C ALA A 113 -0.34 -12.85 16.40
N ASP A 114 -1.63 -12.53 16.14
CA ASP A 114 -2.45 -13.18 15.11
C ASP A 114 -1.80 -13.07 13.72
N TYR A 115 -1.26 -11.89 13.36
CA TYR A 115 -0.59 -11.71 12.07
C TYR A 115 0.77 -12.41 12.00
N ILE A 116 1.53 -12.48 13.11
CA ILE A 116 2.78 -13.23 13.19
C ILE A 116 2.52 -14.72 12.91
N GLU A 117 1.50 -15.30 13.55
CA GLU A 117 1.10 -16.68 13.33
C GLU A 117 0.62 -16.91 11.89
N ARG A 118 -0.33 -16.10 11.41
CA ARG A 118 -0.91 -16.19 10.07
C ARG A 118 0.14 -16.14 8.95
N TYR A 119 1.18 -15.34 9.11
CA TYR A 119 2.25 -15.19 8.13
C TYR A 119 3.49 -16.04 8.44
N GLN A 120 3.36 -17.02 9.35
CA GLN A 120 4.42 -17.97 9.69
C GLN A 120 5.74 -17.25 10.09
N LEU A 121 5.63 -16.28 10.97
CA LEU A 121 6.74 -15.49 11.48
C LEU A 121 7.07 -15.82 12.94
N ASN A 122 6.49 -16.92 13.48
CA ASN A 122 6.76 -17.37 14.85
C ASN A 122 8.26 -17.63 15.06
N GLY A 123 8.78 -17.16 16.19
CA GLY A 123 10.21 -17.24 16.54
C GLY A 123 11.06 -16.14 15.89
N LEU A 124 10.46 -15.25 15.09
CA LEU A 124 11.14 -14.13 14.44
C LEU A 124 10.77 -12.77 15.04
N GLU A 125 9.90 -12.73 16.04
CA GLU A 125 9.26 -11.52 16.60
C GLU A 125 10.27 -10.44 16.98
N LYS A 126 11.39 -10.86 17.57
CA LYS A 126 12.44 -9.97 18.07
C LYS A 126 13.56 -9.71 17.05
N ARG A 127 13.52 -10.37 15.88
CA ARG A 127 14.55 -10.15 14.85
C ARG A 127 14.34 -8.81 14.14
N TYR A 128 15.45 -8.25 13.69
CA TYR A 128 15.50 -7.06 12.85
C TYR A 128 15.51 -7.44 11.37
N PRO A 129 15.08 -6.55 10.44
CA PRO A 129 15.06 -6.82 9.01
C PRO A 129 16.38 -7.37 8.44
N GLY A 130 17.52 -6.88 8.93
CA GLY A 130 18.83 -7.37 8.50
C GLY A 130 19.09 -8.86 8.80
N GLN A 131 18.33 -9.46 9.71
CA GLN A 131 18.45 -10.86 10.15
C GLN A 131 17.44 -11.78 9.45
N LEU A 132 16.68 -11.27 8.47
CA LEU A 132 15.62 -11.97 7.76
C LEU A 132 16.02 -12.30 6.33
N SER A 133 15.56 -13.45 5.83
CA SER A 133 15.61 -13.79 4.40
C SER A 133 14.69 -12.86 3.60
N GLY A 134 14.86 -12.81 2.27
CA GLY A 134 13.99 -12.03 1.39
C GLY A 134 12.50 -12.39 1.53
N GLY A 135 12.18 -13.69 1.55
CA GLY A 135 10.81 -14.15 1.75
C GLY A 135 10.24 -13.81 3.13
N GLN A 136 11.07 -13.82 4.19
CA GLN A 136 10.64 -13.39 5.52
C GLN A 136 10.36 -11.88 5.54
N LYS A 137 11.23 -11.06 4.94
CA LYS A 137 11.01 -9.61 4.78
C LYS A 137 9.70 -9.31 4.05
N GLN A 138 9.43 -10.04 2.97
CA GLN A 138 8.19 -9.92 2.21
C GLN A 138 6.98 -10.21 3.08
N ARG A 139 6.98 -11.32 3.82
CA ARG A 139 5.88 -11.69 4.74
C ARG A 139 5.65 -10.65 5.83
N VAL A 140 6.70 -10.09 6.40
CA VAL A 140 6.59 -8.98 7.38
C VAL A 140 5.96 -7.75 6.75
N ALA A 141 6.37 -7.38 5.53
CA ALA A 141 5.81 -6.23 4.81
C ALA A 141 4.32 -6.42 4.49
N ILE A 142 3.93 -7.62 4.06
CA ILE A 142 2.52 -7.97 3.81
C ILE A 142 1.71 -7.90 5.12
N ALA A 143 2.20 -8.52 6.20
CA ALA A 143 1.54 -8.47 7.50
C ALA A 143 1.34 -7.03 7.99
N ARG A 144 2.37 -6.17 7.87
CA ARG A 144 2.31 -4.75 8.21
C ARG A 144 1.27 -3.99 7.40
N ALA A 145 1.18 -4.26 6.09
CA ALA A 145 0.21 -3.60 5.23
C ALA A 145 -1.23 -4.03 5.56
N LEU A 146 -1.45 -5.32 5.84
CA LEU A 146 -2.77 -5.88 6.04
C LEU A 146 -3.32 -5.71 7.45
N VAL A 147 -2.46 -5.58 8.48
CA VAL A 147 -2.91 -5.33 9.86
C VAL A 147 -3.68 -4.02 10.00
N ALA A 148 -3.44 -3.06 9.10
CA ALA A 148 -4.19 -1.81 8.98
C ALA A 148 -5.62 -1.99 8.45
N LYS A 149 -5.99 -3.20 7.97
CA LYS A 149 -7.26 -3.50 7.29
C LYS A 149 -7.54 -2.50 6.15
N PRO A 150 -6.66 -2.42 5.16
CA PRO A 150 -6.84 -1.49 4.05
C PRO A 150 -8.07 -1.85 3.21
N ALA A 151 -8.64 -0.84 2.53
CA ALA A 151 -9.72 -1.04 1.57
C ALA A 151 -9.23 -1.76 0.30
N ILE A 152 -8.00 -1.45 -0.13
CA ILE A 152 -7.30 -2.12 -1.24
C ILE A 152 -5.83 -2.31 -0.91
N VAL A 153 -5.20 -3.28 -1.56
CA VAL A 153 -3.75 -3.50 -1.50
C VAL A 153 -3.16 -3.32 -2.89
N LEU A 154 -2.09 -2.54 -2.96
CA LEU A 154 -1.30 -2.29 -4.16
C LEU A 154 0.09 -2.91 -3.98
N ALA A 155 0.52 -3.76 -4.94
CA ALA A 155 1.79 -4.50 -4.87
C ALA A 155 2.55 -4.41 -6.20
#